data_37bc1bd8285e4d0bc0caf0503ee7b5e1
#
_entry.id   37bc1bd8285e4d0bc0caf0503ee7b5e1
#
_cell.length_a   1.000
_cell.length_b   1.000
_cell.length_c   1.000
_cell.angle_alpha   90.00
_cell.angle_beta   90.00
_cell.angle_gamma   90.00
#
_symmetry.space_group_name_H-M   'P 1'
#
loop_
_entity.id
_entity.type
_entity.pdbx_description
1 polymer ?
#
loop_
_entity_poly.entity_id
_entity_poly.type
_entity_poly.pdbx_seq_one_letter_code
_entity_poly.pdbx_strand_id
1 'polypeptide(L)'
;MALKMAVVVDYQNVHLTAADLYMPGCPPEEALIDPYRFASQLAQARNATNDDAHQVEVSRVEVFRGLPIPEDDSDAYRRNQAQKAQWTRGHHGVVNVTLRPLKYSWEYIDGVRRPVRSSRQEKGVDVLCALMLVDLARCGLYDVVVLASRDTDLAPALDNAARTGRAKVEAAKWYHPGVPSTRGRIKTERRLWTTSMTEQHFLSSLDPLDYA
;
A
#
# COMPACT_ATOMS: atom_id res chain seq x y z
N MET A 1 13.57 -18.75 14.85
CA MET A 1 12.66 -18.59 13.69
C MET A 1 12.41 -17.11 13.50
N ALA A 2 12.37 -16.67 12.25
CA ALA A 2 11.98 -15.28 11.96
C ALA A 2 10.51 -15.05 12.35
N LEU A 3 10.21 -13.81 12.77
CA LEU A 3 8.86 -13.40 13.12
C LEU A 3 8.02 -13.24 11.85
N LYS A 4 6.75 -13.65 11.89
CA LYS A 4 5.82 -13.52 10.76
C LYS A 4 5.32 -12.08 10.63
N MET A 5 5.58 -11.47 9.48
CA MET A 5 5.15 -10.10 9.20
C MET A 5 3.99 -10.09 8.20
N ALA A 6 2.92 -9.37 8.54
CA ALA A 6 1.85 -8.98 7.61
C ALA A 6 1.97 -7.50 7.26
N VAL A 7 1.72 -7.14 5.99
CA VAL A 7 1.78 -5.77 5.49
C VAL A 7 0.43 -5.38 4.90
N VAL A 8 -0.14 -4.28 5.36
CA VAL A 8 -1.33 -3.64 4.78
C VAL A 8 -0.86 -2.47 3.94
N VAL A 9 -1.16 -2.49 2.65
CA VAL A 9 -0.67 -1.52 1.67
C VAL A 9 -1.84 -0.68 1.14
N ASP A 10 -1.85 0.59 1.48
CA ASP A 10 -2.58 1.62 0.77
C ASP A 10 -1.82 1.90 -0.54
N TYR A 11 -2.20 1.18 -1.59
CA TYR A 11 -1.36 1.11 -2.78
C TYR A 11 -1.19 2.44 -3.48
N GLN A 12 -2.26 3.22 -3.60
CA GLN A 12 -2.19 4.50 -4.29
C GLN A 12 -1.31 5.50 -3.52
N ASN A 13 -1.43 5.53 -2.21
CA ASN A 13 -0.59 6.37 -1.35
C ASN A 13 0.89 5.97 -1.47
N VAL A 14 1.19 4.68 -1.39
CA VAL A 14 2.57 4.16 -1.52
C VAL A 14 3.14 4.43 -2.90
N HIS A 15 2.40 4.08 -3.95
CA HIS A 15 2.84 4.16 -5.34
C HIS A 15 3.03 5.61 -5.80
N LEU A 16 2.02 6.47 -5.67
CA LEU A 16 2.12 7.87 -6.13
C LEU A 16 3.15 8.66 -5.34
N THR A 17 3.24 8.44 -4.02
CA THR A 17 4.29 9.09 -3.23
C THR A 17 5.69 8.70 -3.70
N ALA A 18 5.92 7.43 -4.04
CA ALA A 18 7.21 7.00 -4.56
C ALA A 18 7.51 7.57 -5.95
N ALA A 19 6.51 7.56 -6.85
CA ALA A 19 6.63 8.16 -8.18
C ALA A 19 7.03 9.65 -8.10
N ASP A 20 6.32 10.42 -7.29
CA ASP A 20 6.61 11.85 -7.09
C ASP A 20 8.01 12.10 -6.49
N LEU A 21 8.47 11.22 -5.60
CA LEU A 21 9.76 11.39 -4.93
C LEU A 21 10.96 10.96 -5.77
N TYR A 22 10.84 9.86 -6.52
CA TYR A 22 11.99 9.18 -7.11
C TYR A 22 11.96 9.12 -8.63
N MET A 23 10.79 9.37 -9.26
CA MET A 23 10.64 9.45 -10.71
C MET A 23 9.80 10.68 -11.12
N PRO A 24 10.18 11.90 -10.66
CA PRO A 24 9.40 13.10 -10.93
C PRO A 24 9.33 13.37 -12.44
N GLY A 25 8.12 13.57 -12.96
CA GLY A 25 7.87 13.82 -14.38
C GLY A 25 7.74 12.57 -15.24
N CYS A 26 7.96 11.38 -14.70
CA CYS A 26 7.61 10.13 -15.39
C CYS A 26 6.12 9.80 -15.18
N PRO A 27 5.48 9.16 -16.15
CA PRO A 27 4.13 8.62 -15.97
C PRO A 27 4.07 7.66 -14.77
N PRO A 28 3.03 7.72 -13.93
CA PRO A 28 2.94 6.83 -12.76
C PRO A 28 3.00 5.32 -13.10
N GLU A 29 2.57 4.92 -14.28
CA GLU A 29 2.66 3.54 -14.76
C GLU A 29 4.09 3.02 -14.91
N GLU A 30 5.06 3.89 -15.11
CA GLU A 30 6.50 3.53 -15.15
C GLU A 30 7.09 3.31 -13.75
N ALA A 31 6.45 3.88 -12.74
CA ALA A 31 6.85 3.76 -11.34
C ALA A 31 6.09 2.65 -10.60
N LEU A 32 5.52 1.69 -11.33
CA LEU A 32 4.69 0.63 -10.77
C LEU A 32 5.47 -0.22 -9.76
N ILE A 33 4.89 -0.45 -8.60
CA ILE A 33 5.48 -1.21 -7.51
C ILE A 33 4.86 -2.60 -7.43
N ASP A 34 5.67 -3.65 -7.46
CA ASP A 34 5.23 -5.00 -7.12
C ASP A 34 5.04 -5.12 -5.60
N PRO A 35 3.86 -5.51 -5.12
CA PRO A 35 3.57 -5.53 -3.68
C PRO A 35 4.43 -6.51 -2.87
N TYR A 36 4.81 -7.64 -3.44
CA TYR A 36 5.66 -8.60 -2.74
C TYR A 36 7.10 -8.12 -2.65
N ARG A 37 7.64 -7.58 -3.76
CA ARG A 37 8.96 -6.95 -3.75
C ARG A 37 9.02 -5.80 -2.75
N PHE A 38 8.00 -4.94 -2.74
CA PHE A 38 7.88 -3.86 -1.76
C PHE A 38 7.92 -4.38 -0.31
N ALA A 39 7.08 -5.38 0.01
CA ALA A 39 7.05 -5.96 1.34
C ALA A 39 8.38 -6.64 1.72
N SER A 40 9.06 -7.25 0.75
CA SER A 40 10.40 -7.86 0.94
C SER A 40 11.45 -6.79 1.22
N GLN A 41 11.43 -5.66 0.47
CA GLN A 41 12.32 -4.53 0.74
C GLN A 41 12.04 -3.87 2.10
N LEU A 42 10.77 -3.79 2.48
CA LEU A 42 10.36 -3.31 3.80
C LEU A 42 10.90 -4.22 4.91
N ALA A 43 10.79 -5.54 4.76
CA ALA A 43 11.37 -6.50 5.69
C ALA A 43 12.89 -6.34 5.81
N GLN A 44 13.60 -6.21 4.68
CA GLN A 44 15.05 -5.98 4.67
C GLN A 44 15.43 -4.67 5.38
N ALA A 45 14.76 -3.57 5.06
CA ALA A 45 15.02 -2.26 5.67
C ALA A 45 14.78 -2.29 7.20
N ARG A 46 13.72 -2.97 7.64
CA ARG A 46 13.41 -3.16 9.06
C ARG A 46 14.46 -4.04 9.74
N ASN A 47 14.81 -5.16 9.13
CA ASN A 47 15.76 -6.13 9.67
C ASN A 47 17.16 -5.53 9.82
N ALA A 48 17.58 -4.65 8.91
CA ALA A 48 18.87 -3.96 8.99
C ALA A 48 19.04 -3.09 10.27
N THR A 49 17.94 -2.78 10.96
CA THR A 49 17.94 -1.95 12.18
C THR A 49 17.53 -2.71 13.44
N ASN A 50 17.28 -4.01 13.34
CA ASN A 50 16.89 -4.86 14.45
C ASN A 50 17.89 -6.01 14.63
N ASP A 51 17.97 -6.53 15.86
CA ASP A 51 18.79 -7.69 16.18
C ASP A 51 18.21 -9.00 15.63
N ASP A 52 18.99 -10.08 15.69
CA ASP A 52 18.62 -11.39 15.14
C ASP A 52 17.33 -11.97 15.74
N ALA A 53 17.03 -11.65 17.00
CA ALA A 53 15.83 -12.12 17.69
C ALA A 53 14.54 -11.47 17.16
N HIS A 54 14.66 -10.32 16.49
CA HIS A 54 13.54 -9.52 16.00
C HIS A 54 13.45 -9.46 14.47
N GLN A 55 14.19 -10.30 13.78
CA GLN A 55 14.11 -10.43 12.32
C GLN A 55 12.72 -10.92 11.89
N VAL A 56 12.21 -10.34 10.81
CA VAL A 56 10.90 -10.71 10.24
C VAL A 56 11.04 -11.34 8.86
N GLU A 57 10.05 -12.16 8.50
CA GLU A 57 9.79 -12.65 7.14
C GLU A 57 8.38 -12.27 6.68
N VAL A 58 8.21 -11.99 5.41
CA VAL A 58 6.92 -11.63 4.83
C VAL A 58 6.03 -12.86 4.75
N SER A 59 4.90 -12.84 5.46
CA SER A 59 3.92 -13.94 5.49
C SER A 59 2.58 -13.54 4.87
N ARG A 60 2.27 -12.25 4.80
CA ARG A 60 1.02 -11.72 4.23
C ARG A 60 1.20 -10.30 3.70
N VAL A 61 0.60 -10.02 2.55
CA VAL A 61 0.51 -8.67 1.96
C VAL A 61 -0.93 -8.44 1.52
N GLU A 62 -1.59 -7.48 2.13
CA GLU A 62 -2.95 -7.05 1.77
C GLU A 62 -2.86 -5.71 1.05
N VAL A 63 -3.28 -5.69 -0.21
CA VAL A 63 -3.20 -4.53 -1.09
C VAL A 63 -4.60 -3.99 -1.35
N PHE A 64 -4.81 -2.72 -1.06
CA PHE A 64 -6.05 -2.02 -1.35
C PHE A 64 -5.80 -0.91 -2.37
N ARG A 65 -6.63 -0.86 -3.41
CA ARG A 65 -6.45 0.06 -4.53
C ARG A 65 -7.77 0.43 -5.19
N GLY A 66 -7.89 1.68 -5.65
CA GLY A 66 -8.97 2.11 -6.53
C GLY A 66 -8.90 1.44 -7.91
N LEU A 67 -10.07 1.19 -8.51
CA LEU A 67 -10.22 0.62 -9.85
C LEU A 67 -11.06 1.56 -10.69
N PRO A 68 -10.54 2.14 -11.79
CA PRO A 68 -11.36 2.85 -12.77
C PRO A 68 -12.48 1.94 -13.32
N ILE A 69 -13.61 2.52 -13.70
CA ILE A 69 -14.65 1.77 -14.40
C ILE A 69 -14.36 1.73 -15.90
N PRO A 70 -14.80 0.69 -16.63
CA PRO A 70 -14.52 0.56 -18.08
C PRO A 70 -15.01 1.74 -18.90
N GLU A 71 -16.12 2.37 -18.49
CA GLU A 71 -16.73 3.52 -19.17
C GLU A 71 -15.88 4.80 -19.06
N ASP A 72 -15.01 4.90 -18.05
CA ASP A 72 -14.05 5.99 -17.89
C ASP A 72 -12.73 5.69 -18.60
N ASP A 73 -12.14 4.54 -18.27
CA ASP A 73 -10.82 4.14 -18.77
C ASP A 73 -10.71 2.61 -18.83
N SER A 74 -11.11 2.05 -20.01
CA SER A 74 -11.11 0.61 -20.23
C SER A 74 -9.70 0.00 -20.17
N ASP A 75 -8.68 0.77 -20.57
CA ASP A 75 -7.31 0.29 -20.61
C ASP A 75 -6.72 0.24 -19.19
N ALA A 76 -6.92 1.29 -18.39
CA ALA A 76 -6.53 1.27 -16.99
C ALA A 76 -7.30 0.21 -16.20
N TYR A 77 -8.58 -0.01 -16.50
CA TYR A 77 -9.35 -1.11 -15.90
C TYR A 77 -8.70 -2.47 -16.19
N ARG A 78 -8.39 -2.76 -17.47
CA ARG A 78 -7.77 -4.02 -17.88
C ARG A 78 -6.39 -4.20 -17.27
N ARG A 79 -5.55 -3.15 -17.31
CA ARG A 79 -4.22 -3.17 -16.69
C ARG A 79 -4.30 -3.50 -15.19
N ASN A 80 -5.19 -2.85 -14.45
CA ASN A 80 -5.35 -3.10 -13.02
C ASN A 80 -5.81 -4.52 -12.70
N GLN A 81 -6.67 -5.10 -13.54
CA GLN A 81 -7.09 -6.51 -13.41
C GLN A 81 -5.93 -7.47 -13.71
N ALA A 82 -5.13 -7.19 -14.74
CA ALA A 82 -3.96 -7.98 -15.09
C ALA A 82 -2.90 -7.93 -13.97
N GLN A 83 -2.62 -6.75 -13.41
CA GLN A 83 -1.74 -6.55 -12.26
C GLN A 83 -2.21 -7.36 -11.06
N LYS A 84 -3.50 -7.26 -10.69
CA LYS A 84 -4.07 -8.08 -9.61
C LYS A 84 -3.84 -9.56 -9.83
N ALA A 85 -4.16 -10.06 -11.03
CA ALA A 85 -4.01 -11.48 -11.37
C ALA A 85 -2.55 -11.94 -11.25
N GLN A 86 -1.61 -11.13 -11.75
CA GLN A 86 -0.18 -11.44 -11.74
C GLN A 86 0.40 -11.43 -10.32
N TRP A 87 0.14 -10.37 -9.55
CA TRP A 87 0.65 -10.24 -8.19
C TRP A 87 0.12 -11.35 -7.26
N THR A 88 -1.15 -11.73 -7.42
CA THR A 88 -1.73 -12.82 -6.64
C THR A 88 -1.19 -14.19 -7.07
N ARG A 89 -1.02 -14.43 -8.40
CA ARG A 89 -0.54 -15.72 -8.93
C ARG A 89 0.91 -16.00 -8.54
N GLY A 90 1.78 -15.00 -8.62
CA GLY A 90 3.21 -15.14 -8.32
C GLY A 90 3.49 -15.51 -6.86
N HIS A 91 2.57 -15.17 -5.95
CA HIS A 91 2.74 -15.34 -4.52
C HIS A 91 1.47 -15.87 -3.85
N HIS A 92 1.02 -17.07 -4.27
CA HIS A 92 -0.19 -17.70 -3.79
C HIS A 92 -0.27 -17.75 -2.26
N GLY A 93 -1.36 -17.21 -1.73
CA GLY A 93 -1.64 -17.18 -0.29
C GLY A 93 -0.87 -16.10 0.49
N VAL A 94 0.14 -15.46 -0.09
CA VAL A 94 0.88 -14.36 0.53
C VAL A 94 0.33 -13.01 0.12
N VAL A 95 0.16 -12.76 -1.20
CA VAL A 95 -0.34 -11.49 -1.72
C VAL A 95 -1.83 -11.59 -2.03
N ASN A 96 -2.60 -10.66 -1.51
CA ASN A 96 -4.02 -10.47 -1.82
C ASN A 96 -4.27 -9.04 -2.27
N VAL A 97 -5.01 -8.88 -3.35
CA VAL A 97 -5.32 -7.57 -3.94
C VAL A 97 -6.83 -7.36 -3.96
N THR A 98 -7.27 -6.33 -3.26
CA THR A 98 -8.66 -5.88 -3.28
C THR A 98 -8.76 -4.60 -4.12
N LEU A 99 -9.46 -4.71 -5.25
CA LEU A 99 -9.77 -3.58 -6.12
C LEU A 99 -11.14 -3.02 -5.76
N ARG A 100 -11.23 -1.71 -5.54
CA ARG A 100 -12.47 -1.02 -5.22
C ARG A 100 -12.84 -0.04 -6.33
N PRO A 101 -14.01 -0.16 -6.96
CA PRO A 101 -14.43 0.78 -8.02
C PRO A 101 -14.39 2.23 -7.53
N LEU A 102 -13.81 3.12 -8.33
CA LEU A 102 -13.81 4.55 -8.08
C LEU A 102 -15.23 5.09 -8.16
N LYS A 103 -15.52 6.15 -7.43
CA LYS A 103 -16.78 6.89 -7.53
C LYS A 103 -16.66 8.02 -8.54
N TYR A 104 -17.74 8.26 -9.27
CA TYR A 104 -17.86 9.29 -10.30
C TYR A 104 -19.14 10.11 -10.11
N SER A 105 -19.10 11.39 -10.48
CA SER A 105 -20.28 12.11 -10.89
C SER A 105 -20.63 11.71 -12.31
N TRP A 106 -21.91 11.85 -12.69
CA TRP A 106 -22.41 11.42 -13.99
C TRP A 106 -23.09 12.58 -14.69
N GLU A 107 -22.90 12.69 -15.98
CA GLU A 107 -23.55 13.66 -16.86
C GLU A 107 -24.21 12.99 -18.04
N TYR A 108 -25.12 13.68 -18.70
CA TYR A 108 -25.73 13.24 -19.94
C TYR A 108 -25.19 14.04 -21.10
N ILE A 109 -24.55 13.37 -22.05
CA ILE A 109 -24.06 13.95 -23.30
C ILE A 109 -24.81 13.25 -24.45
N ASP A 110 -25.53 14.01 -25.25
CA ASP A 110 -26.36 13.50 -26.35
C ASP A 110 -27.33 12.37 -25.91
N GLY A 111 -27.91 12.50 -24.71
CA GLY A 111 -28.83 11.51 -24.16
C GLY A 111 -28.15 10.25 -23.57
N VAL A 112 -26.84 10.13 -23.68
CA VAL A 112 -26.06 9.01 -23.12
C VAL A 112 -25.44 9.41 -21.76
N ARG A 113 -25.68 8.59 -20.75
CA ARG A 113 -25.08 8.77 -19.43
C ARG A 113 -23.59 8.43 -19.45
N ARG A 114 -22.74 9.38 -19.08
CA ARG A 114 -21.27 9.23 -19.06
C ARG A 114 -20.67 9.62 -17.70
N PRO A 115 -19.59 8.96 -17.27
CA PRO A 115 -18.87 9.36 -16.05
C PRO A 115 -18.06 10.63 -16.32
N VAL A 116 -18.06 11.56 -15.36
CA VAL A 116 -17.22 12.76 -15.41
C VAL A 116 -15.82 12.39 -14.90
N ARG A 117 -14.86 12.22 -15.78
CA ARG A 117 -13.48 11.76 -15.46
C ARG A 117 -12.81 12.60 -14.37
N SER A 118 -12.98 13.92 -14.39
CA SER A 118 -12.40 14.83 -13.39
C SER A 118 -12.98 14.68 -11.98
N SER A 119 -14.15 14.00 -11.86
CA SER A 119 -14.82 13.77 -10.57
C SER A 119 -14.46 12.43 -9.93
N ARG A 120 -13.61 11.62 -10.58
CA ARG A 120 -13.23 10.30 -10.05
C ARG A 120 -12.59 10.42 -8.68
N GLN A 121 -13.06 9.63 -7.74
CA GLN A 121 -12.59 9.63 -6.37
C GLN A 121 -12.41 8.20 -5.85
N GLU A 122 -11.29 7.96 -5.18
CA GLU A 122 -11.15 6.77 -4.35
C GLU A 122 -11.95 6.96 -3.06
N LYS A 123 -12.79 6.00 -2.74
CA LYS A 123 -13.66 6.05 -1.55
C LYS A 123 -13.61 4.73 -0.79
N GLY A 124 -13.21 4.78 0.47
CA GLY A 124 -13.26 3.66 1.40
C GLY A 124 -12.12 2.65 1.23
N VAL A 125 -11.05 2.99 0.53
CA VAL A 125 -9.79 2.22 0.53
C VAL A 125 -9.12 2.35 1.90
N ASP A 126 -9.06 3.55 2.43
CA ASP A 126 -8.64 3.89 3.78
C ASP A 126 -9.39 3.07 4.86
N VAL A 127 -10.73 2.97 4.74
CA VAL A 127 -11.56 2.16 5.65
C VAL A 127 -11.18 0.67 5.54
N LEU A 128 -10.95 0.15 4.33
CA LEU A 128 -10.53 -1.25 4.15
C LEU A 128 -9.13 -1.49 4.74
N CYS A 129 -8.19 -0.55 4.57
CA CYS A 129 -6.88 -0.60 5.20
C CYS A 129 -7.00 -0.61 6.73
N ALA A 130 -7.85 0.26 7.30
CA ALA A 130 -8.09 0.35 8.73
C ALA A 130 -8.65 -0.95 9.33
N LEU A 131 -9.69 -1.51 8.69
CA LEU A 131 -10.32 -2.76 9.14
C LEU A 131 -9.33 -3.92 9.06
N MET A 132 -8.65 -4.08 7.93
CA MET A 132 -7.68 -5.16 7.74
C MET A 132 -6.51 -5.06 8.72
N LEU A 133 -5.99 -3.86 8.97
CA LEU A 133 -4.92 -3.63 9.96
C LEU A 133 -5.32 -4.15 11.35
N VAL A 134 -6.53 -3.80 11.79
CA VAL A 134 -7.04 -4.22 13.11
C VAL A 134 -7.27 -5.74 13.15
N ASP A 135 -7.83 -6.32 12.09
CA ASP A 135 -8.10 -7.77 12.02
C ASP A 135 -6.80 -8.58 12.04
N LEU A 136 -5.79 -8.19 11.24
CA LEU A 136 -4.50 -8.85 11.22
C LEU A 136 -3.76 -8.71 12.56
N ALA A 137 -3.84 -7.55 13.21
CA ALA A 137 -3.22 -7.35 14.51
C ALA A 137 -3.86 -8.23 15.61
N ARG A 138 -5.13 -8.58 15.49
CA ARG A 138 -5.90 -9.37 16.48
C ARG A 138 -5.89 -10.86 16.23
N CYS A 139 -5.76 -11.32 14.98
CA CYS A 139 -5.98 -12.73 14.62
C CYS A 139 -4.98 -13.71 15.28
N GLY A 140 -3.82 -13.22 15.74
CA GLY A 140 -2.80 -14.04 16.41
C GLY A 140 -1.98 -14.92 15.46
N LEU A 141 -2.05 -14.69 14.15
CA LEU A 141 -1.30 -15.42 13.12
C LEU A 141 0.03 -14.75 12.75
N TYR A 142 0.19 -13.48 13.10
CA TYR A 142 1.34 -12.65 12.78
C TYR A 142 1.94 -12.05 14.04
N ASP A 143 3.26 -11.92 14.05
CA ASP A 143 4.01 -11.31 15.15
C ASP A 143 4.14 -9.80 14.97
N VAL A 144 4.21 -9.36 13.71
CA VAL A 144 4.33 -7.95 13.32
C VAL A 144 3.32 -7.63 12.23
N VAL A 145 2.58 -6.52 12.37
CA VAL A 145 1.67 -6.01 11.34
C VAL A 145 2.08 -4.58 11.01
N VAL A 146 2.34 -4.32 9.73
CA VAL A 146 2.84 -3.03 9.26
C VAL A 146 1.80 -2.35 8.36
N LEU A 147 1.48 -1.09 8.65
CA LEU A 147 0.73 -0.23 7.73
C LEU A 147 1.70 0.53 6.84
N ALA A 148 1.58 0.34 5.54
CA ALA A 148 2.27 1.12 4.51
C ALA A 148 1.32 2.18 3.94
N SER A 149 1.30 3.33 4.56
CA SER A 149 0.60 4.55 4.15
C SER A 149 1.17 5.75 4.90
N ARG A 150 0.95 6.95 4.36
CA ARG A 150 1.22 8.23 5.04
C ARG A 150 -0.07 8.96 5.41
N ASP A 151 -1.21 8.36 5.16
CA ASP A 151 -2.49 8.97 5.44
C ASP A 151 -2.71 9.07 6.97
N THR A 152 -2.88 10.29 7.43
CA THR A 152 -3.10 10.60 8.85
C THR A 152 -4.47 10.17 9.34
N ASP A 153 -5.43 9.97 8.44
CA ASP A 153 -6.78 9.50 8.78
C ASP A 153 -6.77 8.04 9.27
N LEU A 154 -5.67 7.32 9.01
CA LEU A 154 -5.42 5.97 9.51
C LEU A 154 -4.82 5.93 10.94
N ALA A 155 -4.51 7.08 11.55
CA ALA A 155 -3.98 7.13 12.92
C ALA A 155 -4.89 6.44 13.94
N PRO A 156 -6.23 6.63 13.95
CA PRO A 156 -7.11 5.93 14.88
C PRO A 156 -7.09 4.41 14.73
N ALA A 157 -6.90 3.91 13.51
CA ALA A 157 -6.78 2.47 13.26
C ALA A 157 -5.47 1.90 13.80
N LEU A 158 -4.36 2.63 13.62
CA LEU A 158 -3.06 2.28 14.21
C LEU A 158 -3.13 2.23 15.73
N ASP A 159 -3.74 3.24 16.37
CA ASP A 159 -3.90 3.29 17.83
C ASP A 159 -4.78 2.15 18.34
N ASN A 160 -5.88 1.86 17.66
CA ASN A 160 -6.76 0.75 18.02
C ASN A 160 -6.03 -0.60 17.87
N ALA A 161 -5.37 -0.84 16.74
CA ALA A 161 -4.63 -2.06 16.48
C ALA A 161 -3.50 -2.26 17.50
N ALA A 162 -2.74 -1.21 17.82
CA ALA A 162 -1.64 -1.26 18.80
C ALA A 162 -2.12 -1.50 20.24
N ARG A 163 -3.33 -1.04 20.59
CA ARG A 163 -3.92 -1.22 21.92
C ARG A 163 -4.56 -2.59 22.09
N THR A 164 -5.19 -3.13 21.06
CA THR A 164 -6.07 -4.31 21.16
C THR A 164 -5.51 -5.53 20.42
N GLY A 165 -4.48 -5.35 19.62
CA GLY A 165 -3.83 -6.42 18.87
C GLY A 165 -2.96 -7.32 19.73
N ARG A 166 -2.68 -8.50 19.19
CA ARG A 166 -1.68 -9.45 19.72
C ARG A 166 -0.33 -9.26 19.05
N ALA A 167 -0.35 -8.78 17.80
CA ALA A 167 0.85 -8.48 17.03
C ALA A 167 1.43 -7.11 17.40
N LYS A 168 2.73 -6.93 17.22
CA LYS A 168 3.38 -5.62 17.24
C LYS A 168 2.95 -4.82 16.01
N VAL A 169 2.38 -3.64 16.22
CA VAL A 169 1.91 -2.77 15.13
C VAL A 169 2.98 -1.73 14.81
N GLU A 170 3.30 -1.62 13.53
CA GLU A 170 4.34 -0.72 13.01
C GLU A 170 3.80 0.02 11.77
N ALA A 171 4.52 1.04 11.31
CA ALA A 171 4.24 1.76 10.07
C ALA A 171 5.45 1.75 9.12
N ALA A 172 5.21 1.97 7.85
CA ALA A 172 6.24 2.15 6.85
C ALA A 172 5.98 3.41 6.02
N LYS A 173 7.05 4.05 5.55
CA LYS A 173 6.99 5.26 4.72
C LYS A 173 8.19 5.35 3.79
N TRP A 174 8.03 6.12 2.72
CA TRP A 174 9.16 6.58 1.92
C TRP A 174 9.91 7.72 2.62
N TYR A 175 11.21 7.78 2.41
CA TYR A 175 12.10 8.81 2.95
C TYR A 175 13.06 9.29 1.88
N HIS A 176 13.07 10.61 1.64
CA HIS A 176 14.03 11.27 0.77
C HIS A 176 14.73 12.40 1.54
N PRO A 177 16.08 12.43 1.60
CA PRO A 177 16.81 13.41 2.43
C PRO A 177 16.57 14.85 2.01
N GLY A 178 16.36 15.12 0.71
CA GLY A 178 16.08 16.42 0.14
C GLY A 178 14.63 16.91 0.29
N VAL A 179 13.70 16.06 0.77
CA VAL A 179 12.27 16.39 0.87
C VAL A 179 11.83 16.36 2.34
N PRO A 180 11.74 17.53 3.01
CA PRO A 180 11.44 17.63 4.44
C PRO A 180 10.12 16.94 4.86
N SER A 181 9.10 16.97 4.02
CA SER A 181 7.80 16.35 4.30
C SER A 181 7.90 14.82 4.51
N THR A 182 8.95 14.16 4.01
CA THR A 182 9.17 12.71 4.20
C THR A 182 9.74 12.35 5.57
N ARG A 183 10.21 13.34 6.34
CA ARG A 183 10.78 13.13 7.68
C ARG A 183 9.71 12.81 8.73
N GLY A 184 8.48 13.31 8.52
CA GLY A 184 7.34 13.08 9.41
C GLY A 184 6.92 11.59 9.47
N ARG A 185 6.08 11.28 10.44
CA ARG A 185 5.37 10.00 10.60
C ARG A 185 3.94 10.28 11.00
N ILE A 186 3.06 9.30 10.86
CA ILE A 186 1.71 9.38 11.41
C ILE A 186 1.83 9.55 12.93
N LYS A 187 1.14 10.55 13.47
CA LYS A 187 1.08 10.79 14.92
C LYS A 187 0.05 9.87 15.53
N THR A 188 0.47 9.07 16.50
CA THR A 188 -0.33 8.09 17.24
C THR A 188 -0.20 8.37 18.74
N GLU A 189 -1.16 7.85 19.55
CA GLU A 189 -1.14 8.01 21.03
C GLU A 189 0.18 7.48 21.62
N ARG A 190 0.64 6.33 21.13
CA ARG A 190 1.95 5.76 21.48
C ARG A 190 2.85 5.83 20.27
N ARG A 191 4.11 6.16 20.48
CA ARG A 191 5.10 6.17 19.40
C ARG A 191 5.27 4.77 18.83
N LEU A 192 4.81 4.55 17.61
CA LEU A 192 5.02 3.31 16.87
C LEU A 192 6.36 3.34 16.12
N TRP A 193 6.94 2.16 15.95
CA TRP A 193 8.07 1.99 15.04
C TRP A 193 7.65 2.33 13.64
N THR A 194 8.49 3.09 12.93
CA THR A 194 8.23 3.46 11.54
C THR A 194 9.48 3.20 10.71
N THR A 195 9.41 2.24 9.81
CA THR A 195 10.48 1.91 8.88
C THR A 195 10.50 2.94 7.75
N SER A 196 11.67 3.55 7.55
CA SER A 196 11.91 4.50 6.46
C SER A 196 12.56 3.79 5.27
N MET A 197 11.88 3.77 4.14
CA MET A 197 12.36 3.18 2.89
C MET A 197 12.90 4.28 1.99
N THR A 198 14.01 4.01 1.33
CA THR A 198 14.74 4.97 0.48
C THR A 198 14.52 4.67 -1.02
N GLU A 199 15.10 5.50 -1.88
CA GLU A 199 15.12 5.31 -3.32
C GLU A 199 15.62 3.91 -3.74
N GLN A 200 16.68 3.39 -3.10
CA GLN A 200 17.19 2.06 -3.39
C GLN A 200 16.13 0.97 -3.16
N HIS A 201 15.35 1.09 -2.07
CA HIS A 201 14.25 0.16 -1.80
C HIS A 201 13.12 0.30 -2.82
N PHE A 202 12.85 1.54 -3.30
CA PHE A 202 11.88 1.79 -4.35
C PHE A 202 12.30 1.12 -5.66
N LEU A 203 13.52 1.37 -6.14
CA LEU A 203 14.05 0.79 -7.38
C LEU A 203 14.02 -0.75 -7.33
N SER A 204 14.33 -1.34 -6.17
CA SER A 204 14.26 -2.78 -5.96
C SER A 204 12.83 -3.33 -5.84
N SER A 205 11.84 -2.45 -5.65
CA SER A 205 10.41 -2.80 -5.56
C SER A 205 9.66 -2.63 -6.87
N LEU A 206 10.29 -2.06 -7.92
CA LEU A 206 9.63 -1.85 -9.21
C LEU A 206 9.12 -3.18 -9.80
N ASP A 207 7.92 -3.12 -10.35
CA ASP A 207 7.35 -4.24 -11.09
C ASP A 207 8.07 -4.36 -12.45
N PRO A 208 8.66 -5.51 -12.77
CA PRO A 208 9.40 -5.69 -14.01
C PRO A 208 8.51 -5.94 -15.22
N LEU A 209 7.19 -6.07 -15.02
CA LEU A 209 6.26 -6.44 -16.08
C LEU A 209 5.57 -5.23 -16.69
N ASP A 210 5.44 -5.25 -18.00
CA ASP A 210 4.56 -4.35 -18.74
C ASP A 210 3.17 -4.99 -18.86
N TYR A 211 2.13 -4.20 -18.59
CA TYR A 211 0.73 -4.60 -18.62
C TYR A 211 -0.05 -3.88 -19.74
N ALA A 212 0.65 -3.37 -20.76
CA ALA A 212 0.05 -2.66 -21.89
C ALA A 212 -0.86 -3.57 -22.75
#